data_e9b4a7f9c74beaccfce002cbebef4ae6
#
_entry.id   e9b4a7f9c74beaccfce002cbebef4ae6
#
_cell.length_a   1.000
_cell.length_b   1.000
_cell.length_c   1.000
_cell.angle_alpha   90.00
_cell.angle_beta   90.00
_cell.angle_gamma   90.00
#
_symmetry.space_group_name_H-M   'P 1'
#
loop_
_entity.id
_entity.type
_entity.pdbx_description
1 polymer ?
#
loop_
_entity_poly.entity_id
_entity_poly.type
_entity_poly.pdbx_seq_one_letter_code
_entity_poly.pdbx_strand_id
1 'polypeptide(L)'
;MSLIDDARAWRDQDPDDTTRAELDALISSAEAGDTEPLAERFASRLQFGTAGLRGELGAGPARMNRVLVTQAAAGLAAYLLSKSPSPSVVIGYDGRTNSEVFARDSAVVMAGAGVRTTLLPRHLPTPVLAFAVRHLEASAGIMVTASHNPARDNGYKVYLGDFDHGSQIVPPADAEIASDIALISTGSITDLPRSTDFVVADESILEEYVRRTAELGSTPAPISFVYSAMHGVGWETAGKVFAAAGFAAPALVTEQIEPDAAFPTVAFPNPEEPGAMDLTLARAAEVGADVAIVNDPDADRLAVAIPTASGWRALSGNEVGYLLGWRAAQRCNPDQVLAASIVSSPALREVARSYNLDYRDTLTGFKWIGRVGGLAFGYEEALGYLVDPDKVRDKALKEMDPIQQAV
;
A
#
# COMPACT_ATOMS: atom_id res chain seq x y z
N MET A 1 12.48 -14.83 31.94
CA MET A 1 13.64 -13.91 31.84
C MET A 1 13.20 -12.58 32.41
N SER A 2 14.12 -11.72 32.86
CA SER A 2 13.74 -10.36 33.27
C SER A 2 13.53 -9.49 32.04
N LEU A 3 12.83 -8.37 32.17
CA LEU A 3 12.66 -7.37 31.10
C LEU A 3 14.00 -6.96 30.47
N ILE A 4 15.02 -6.77 31.30
CA ILE A 4 16.36 -6.40 30.84
C ILE A 4 17.04 -7.56 30.08
N ASP A 5 16.83 -8.81 30.49
CA ASP A 5 17.36 -9.96 29.75
C ASP A 5 16.70 -10.11 28.37
N ASP A 6 15.39 -9.91 28.28
CA ASP A 6 14.66 -9.93 27.01
C ASP A 6 15.12 -8.79 26.08
N ALA A 7 15.36 -7.60 26.64
CA ALA A 7 15.88 -6.46 25.90
C ALA A 7 17.30 -6.70 25.35
N ARG A 8 18.18 -7.30 26.16
CA ARG A 8 19.53 -7.67 25.74
C ARG A 8 19.50 -8.72 24.63
N ALA A 9 18.66 -9.76 24.77
CA ALA A 9 18.50 -10.79 23.75
C ALA A 9 17.95 -10.21 22.42
N TRP A 10 17.07 -9.21 22.49
CA TRP A 10 16.60 -8.49 21.29
C TRP A 10 17.73 -7.67 20.67
N ARG A 11 18.46 -6.89 21.45
CA ARG A 11 19.59 -6.07 20.98
C ARG A 11 20.66 -6.91 20.28
N ASP A 12 21.00 -8.09 20.84
CA ASP A 12 22.08 -8.94 20.34
C ASP A 12 21.79 -9.53 18.96
N GLN A 13 20.53 -9.61 18.56
CA GLN A 13 20.12 -10.05 17.23
C GLN A 13 19.80 -8.90 16.27
N ASP A 14 19.66 -7.66 16.75
CA ASP A 14 19.26 -6.51 15.93
C ASP A 14 20.41 -6.08 15.00
N PRO A 15 20.22 -6.10 13.67
CA PRO A 15 21.26 -5.72 12.72
C PRO A 15 21.39 -4.20 12.52
N ASP A 16 20.55 -3.37 13.15
CA ASP A 16 20.54 -1.92 13.00
C ASP A 16 21.23 -1.22 14.16
N ASP A 17 22.32 -0.50 13.85
CA ASP A 17 23.10 0.25 14.85
C ASP A 17 22.26 1.32 15.56
N THR A 18 21.31 1.93 14.89
CA THR A 18 20.44 2.98 15.46
C THR A 18 19.52 2.43 16.53
N THR A 19 18.79 1.35 16.22
CA THR A 19 17.88 0.72 17.18
C THR A 19 18.63 -0.02 18.29
N ARG A 20 19.84 -0.55 18.01
CA ARG A 20 20.72 -1.08 19.08
C ARG A 20 21.14 0.00 20.06
N ALA A 21 21.58 1.16 19.56
CA ALA A 21 21.99 2.27 20.42
C ALA A 21 20.81 2.82 21.25
N GLU A 22 19.63 2.92 20.63
CA GLU A 22 18.38 3.27 21.33
C GLU A 22 18.10 2.27 22.47
N LEU A 23 18.21 0.97 22.18
CA LEU A 23 17.92 -0.06 23.18
C LEU A 23 18.97 -0.11 24.29
N ASP A 24 20.26 0.13 23.99
CA ASP A 24 21.31 0.25 25.01
C ASP A 24 21.04 1.42 25.97
N ALA A 25 20.55 2.55 25.46
CA ALA A 25 20.16 3.68 26.30
C ALA A 25 18.96 3.35 27.22
N LEU A 26 17.93 2.66 26.68
CA LEU A 26 16.77 2.22 27.43
C LEU A 26 17.13 1.18 28.53
N ILE A 27 18.02 0.24 28.21
CA ILE A 27 18.53 -0.75 29.17
C ILE A 27 19.28 -0.04 30.30
N SER A 28 20.19 0.91 29.98
CA SER A 28 20.95 1.66 30.96
C SER A 28 20.05 2.47 31.88
N SER A 29 18.97 3.08 31.34
CA SER A 29 17.97 3.80 32.15
C SER A 29 17.23 2.85 33.10
N ALA A 30 16.84 1.67 32.60
CA ALA A 30 16.17 0.65 33.40
C ALA A 30 17.05 0.11 34.54
N GLU A 31 18.35 -0.09 34.27
CA GLU A 31 19.34 -0.49 35.29
C GLU A 31 19.54 0.59 36.37
N ALA A 32 19.36 1.87 36.03
CA ALA A 32 19.37 3.00 36.95
C ALA A 32 18.04 3.19 37.73
N GLY A 33 17.02 2.37 37.43
CA GLY A 33 15.73 2.34 38.12
C GLY A 33 14.55 2.91 37.37
N ASP A 34 14.75 3.51 36.18
CA ASP A 34 13.68 3.98 35.29
C ASP A 34 13.35 2.91 34.25
N THR A 35 12.44 2.01 34.63
CA THR A 35 12.08 0.85 33.78
C THR A 35 10.92 1.13 32.85
N GLU A 36 10.16 2.22 33.01
CA GLU A 36 8.92 2.49 32.27
C GLU A 36 9.15 2.60 30.75
N PRO A 37 10.14 3.37 30.24
CA PRO A 37 10.38 3.47 28.80
C PRO A 37 10.76 2.13 28.15
N LEU A 38 11.54 1.29 28.85
CA LEU A 38 11.89 -0.04 28.37
C LEU A 38 10.67 -0.97 28.39
N ALA A 39 9.86 -0.92 29.44
CA ALA A 39 8.66 -1.72 29.57
C ALA A 39 7.66 -1.42 28.44
N GLU A 40 7.49 -0.15 28.05
CA GLU A 40 6.64 0.23 26.92
C GLU A 40 7.06 -0.48 25.61
N ARG A 41 8.35 -0.63 25.36
CA ARG A 41 8.88 -1.28 24.14
C ARG A 41 8.65 -2.79 24.13
N PHE A 42 8.49 -3.42 25.30
CA PHE A 42 8.36 -4.87 25.46
C PHE A 42 7.00 -5.33 26.02
N ALA A 43 6.10 -4.41 26.43
CA ALA A 43 4.79 -4.74 26.98
C ALA A 43 3.89 -5.50 26.01
N SER A 44 4.08 -5.30 24.72
CA SER A 44 3.36 -5.98 23.66
C SER A 44 4.25 -6.17 22.43
N ARG A 45 3.79 -6.98 21.50
CA ARG A 45 4.38 -7.08 20.18
C ARG A 45 3.46 -6.37 19.18
N LEU A 46 4.03 -5.68 18.20
CA LEU A 46 3.25 -5.10 17.10
C LEU A 46 2.47 -6.23 16.40
N GLN A 47 1.15 -6.09 16.36
CA GLN A 47 0.26 -7.13 15.88
C GLN A 47 0.22 -7.16 14.35
N PHE A 48 0.35 -8.36 13.80
CA PHE A 48 0.08 -8.61 12.39
C PHE A 48 -1.41 -8.91 12.21
N GLY A 49 -2.07 -8.21 11.31
CA GLY A 49 -3.49 -8.38 11.03
C GLY A 49 -3.83 -8.15 9.56
N THR A 50 -5.10 -7.96 9.24
CA THR A 50 -5.58 -7.76 7.86
C THR A 50 -4.99 -6.54 7.15
N ALA A 51 -4.38 -5.60 7.88
CA ALA A 51 -3.62 -4.48 7.32
C ALA A 51 -2.12 -4.78 7.22
N GLY A 52 -1.67 -6.00 7.57
CA GLY A 52 -0.27 -6.34 7.74
C GLY A 52 0.29 -5.82 9.08
N LEU A 53 1.49 -5.25 9.07
CA LEU A 53 2.09 -4.53 10.19
C LEU A 53 2.04 -3.02 9.94
N ARG A 54 1.88 -2.22 10.99
CA ARG A 54 2.03 -0.77 10.94
C ARG A 54 2.34 -0.21 12.31
N GLY A 55 3.32 0.67 12.41
CA GLY A 55 3.68 1.32 13.66
C GLY A 55 4.88 2.24 13.54
N GLU A 56 5.18 2.89 14.66
CA GLU A 56 6.32 3.77 14.81
C GLU A 56 7.65 3.00 14.69
N LEU A 57 8.63 3.57 13.99
CA LEU A 57 10.00 3.06 13.93
C LEU A 57 10.66 3.14 15.33
N GLY A 58 11.46 2.14 15.67
CA GLY A 58 12.22 2.14 16.92
C GLY A 58 12.58 0.74 17.41
N ALA A 59 13.28 0.69 18.52
CA ALA A 59 13.75 -0.55 19.14
C ALA A 59 12.64 -1.33 19.84
N GLY A 60 12.78 -2.64 19.88
CA GLY A 60 11.90 -3.55 20.61
C GLY A 60 10.70 -4.09 19.81
N PRO A 61 9.99 -5.08 20.36
CA PRO A 61 8.91 -5.77 19.67
C PRO A 61 7.64 -4.94 19.45
N ALA A 62 7.46 -3.83 20.17
CA ALA A 62 6.31 -2.94 20.02
C ALA A 62 6.51 -1.87 18.93
N ARG A 63 7.61 -1.89 18.20
CA ARG A 63 7.97 -0.90 17.16
C ARG A 63 8.35 -1.58 15.85
N MET A 64 8.25 -0.83 14.74
CA MET A 64 8.76 -1.28 13.45
C MET A 64 10.30 -1.19 13.42
N ASN A 65 10.94 -2.30 13.14
CA ASN A 65 12.40 -2.42 13.02
C ASN A 65 12.78 -3.65 12.20
N ARG A 66 14.07 -3.80 11.92
CA ARG A 66 14.60 -4.89 11.07
C ARG A 66 14.37 -6.28 11.67
N VAL A 67 14.40 -6.44 13.00
CA VAL A 67 14.10 -7.72 13.66
C VAL A 67 12.66 -8.12 13.41
N LEU A 68 11.72 -7.20 13.67
CA LEU A 68 10.29 -7.45 13.49
C LEU A 68 9.94 -7.78 12.03
N VAL A 69 10.49 -7.02 11.08
CA VAL A 69 10.25 -7.23 9.64
C VAL A 69 10.85 -8.55 9.17
N THR A 70 12.05 -8.91 9.62
CA THR A 70 12.69 -10.20 9.33
C THR A 70 11.82 -11.37 9.83
N GLN A 71 11.27 -11.27 11.03
CA GLN A 71 10.37 -12.28 11.59
C GLN A 71 9.05 -12.36 10.79
N ALA A 72 8.51 -11.21 10.36
CA ALA A 72 7.31 -11.17 9.52
C ALA A 72 7.54 -11.82 8.15
N ALA A 73 8.67 -11.53 7.51
CA ALA A 73 9.06 -12.15 6.24
C ALA A 73 9.21 -13.67 6.38
N ALA A 74 9.89 -14.15 7.43
CA ALA A 74 10.07 -15.58 7.67
C ALA A 74 8.75 -16.30 7.98
N GLY A 75 7.85 -15.69 8.76
CA GLY A 75 6.51 -16.24 9.01
C GLY A 75 5.67 -16.33 7.75
N LEU A 76 5.67 -15.27 6.93
CA LEU A 76 5.00 -15.31 5.63
C LEU A 76 5.61 -16.36 4.69
N ALA A 77 6.94 -16.55 4.69
CA ALA A 77 7.59 -17.61 3.91
C ALA A 77 7.11 -19.00 4.35
N ALA A 78 7.03 -19.25 5.67
CA ALA A 78 6.52 -20.51 6.22
C ALA A 78 5.06 -20.75 5.79
N TYR A 79 4.21 -19.73 5.89
CA TYR A 79 2.83 -19.79 5.40
C TYR A 79 2.76 -20.16 3.91
N LEU A 80 3.49 -19.47 3.05
CA LEU A 80 3.48 -19.71 1.60
C LEU A 80 3.96 -21.13 1.25
N LEU A 81 5.03 -21.60 1.89
CA LEU A 81 5.56 -22.95 1.70
C LEU A 81 4.59 -24.04 2.20
N SER A 82 3.73 -23.73 3.17
CA SER A 82 2.66 -24.64 3.60
C SER A 82 1.53 -24.77 2.57
N LYS A 83 1.34 -23.76 1.71
CA LYS A 83 0.27 -23.72 0.69
C LYS A 83 0.73 -24.22 -0.68
N SER A 84 2.01 -24.03 -1.02
CA SER A 84 2.56 -24.41 -2.33
C SER A 84 4.00 -24.94 -2.19
N PRO A 85 4.40 -25.95 -2.98
CA PRO A 85 5.77 -26.46 -2.97
C PRO A 85 6.77 -25.51 -3.65
N SER A 86 6.32 -24.54 -4.43
CA SER A 86 7.18 -23.59 -5.16
C SER A 86 6.55 -22.20 -5.21
N PRO A 87 6.34 -21.57 -4.04
CA PRO A 87 5.71 -20.24 -3.99
C PRO A 87 6.64 -19.15 -4.51
N SER A 88 6.04 -18.03 -4.89
CA SER A 88 6.77 -16.85 -5.30
C SER A 88 6.24 -15.59 -4.61
N VAL A 89 7.12 -14.58 -4.46
CA VAL A 89 6.78 -13.30 -3.85
C VAL A 89 7.37 -12.16 -4.66
N VAL A 90 6.62 -11.08 -4.81
CA VAL A 90 7.13 -9.79 -5.29
C VAL A 90 7.14 -8.78 -4.15
N ILE A 91 8.22 -8.02 -4.00
CA ILE A 91 8.43 -7.08 -2.89
C ILE A 91 8.63 -5.69 -3.46
N GLY A 92 7.86 -4.73 -2.98
CA GLY A 92 7.99 -3.30 -3.29
C GLY A 92 8.11 -2.46 -2.03
N TYR A 93 8.48 -1.22 -2.20
CA TYR A 93 8.65 -0.28 -1.09
C TYR A 93 8.43 1.17 -1.55
N ASP A 94 8.04 2.02 -0.61
CA ASP A 94 7.90 3.46 -0.81
C ASP A 94 9.17 4.25 -0.43
N GLY A 95 9.07 5.58 -0.38
CA GLY A 95 10.18 6.48 -0.07
C GLY A 95 10.42 6.74 1.42
N ARG A 96 9.76 6.02 2.34
CA ARG A 96 9.89 6.24 3.79
C ARG A 96 11.22 5.75 4.34
N THR A 97 11.59 6.29 5.51
CA THR A 97 12.75 5.83 6.27
C THR A 97 12.68 4.31 6.46
N ASN A 98 13.78 3.62 6.13
CA ASN A 98 13.94 2.17 6.22
C ASN A 98 13.08 1.32 5.26
N SER A 99 12.23 1.87 4.39
CA SER A 99 11.41 1.05 3.48
C SER A 99 12.26 0.17 2.57
N GLU A 100 13.32 0.68 1.95
CA GLU A 100 14.24 -0.11 1.13
C GLU A 100 14.97 -1.18 1.96
N VAL A 101 15.45 -0.82 3.16
CA VAL A 101 16.15 -1.76 4.05
C VAL A 101 15.25 -2.92 4.44
N PHE A 102 14.02 -2.64 4.83
CA PHE A 102 13.02 -3.66 5.19
C PHE A 102 12.64 -4.55 4.00
N ALA A 103 12.52 -3.97 2.81
CA ALA A 103 12.25 -4.73 1.59
C ALA A 103 13.42 -5.68 1.24
N ARG A 104 14.66 -5.21 1.35
CA ARG A 104 15.86 -6.05 1.12
C ARG A 104 16.04 -7.13 2.16
N ASP A 105 15.84 -6.84 3.45
CA ASP A 105 15.87 -7.84 4.53
C ASP A 105 14.82 -8.94 4.26
N SER A 106 13.61 -8.54 3.84
CA SER A 106 12.55 -9.48 3.47
C SER A 106 12.95 -10.34 2.28
N ALA A 107 13.53 -9.75 1.23
CA ALA A 107 13.95 -10.48 0.04
C ALA A 107 15.01 -11.54 0.37
N VAL A 108 16.00 -11.19 1.18
CA VAL A 108 17.08 -12.11 1.60
C VAL A 108 16.53 -13.29 2.41
N VAL A 109 15.58 -13.04 3.30
CA VAL A 109 14.96 -14.08 4.14
C VAL A 109 14.01 -14.97 3.34
N MET A 110 13.17 -14.39 2.49
CA MET A 110 12.27 -15.11 1.59
C MET A 110 13.05 -16.06 0.67
N ALA A 111 14.10 -15.54 0.01
CA ALA A 111 14.96 -16.34 -0.86
C ALA A 111 15.69 -17.44 -0.07
N GLY A 112 16.18 -17.14 1.14
CA GLY A 112 16.82 -18.11 2.03
C GLY A 112 15.90 -19.25 2.46
N ALA A 113 14.61 -18.97 2.63
CA ALA A 113 13.58 -19.96 2.92
C ALA A 113 13.17 -20.81 1.70
N GLY A 114 13.63 -20.46 0.49
CA GLY A 114 13.30 -21.19 -0.75
C GLY A 114 12.08 -20.63 -1.50
N VAL A 115 11.59 -19.42 -1.14
CA VAL A 115 10.56 -18.72 -1.89
C VAL A 115 11.20 -17.99 -3.08
N ARG A 116 10.70 -18.19 -4.29
CA ARG A 116 11.17 -17.44 -5.48
C ARG A 116 10.83 -15.97 -5.31
N THR A 117 11.84 -15.13 -5.19
CA THR A 117 11.69 -13.74 -4.76
C THR A 117 12.06 -12.76 -5.87
N THR A 118 11.19 -11.79 -6.11
CA THR A 118 11.43 -10.65 -6.99
C THR A 118 11.32 -9.36 -6.18
N LEU A 119 12.36 -8.53 -6.20
CA LEU A 119 12.37 -7.21 -5.59
C LEU A 119 12.15 -6.16 -6.68
N LEU A 120 11.22 -5.21 -6.49
CA LEU A 120 11.06 -4.08 -7.40
C LEU A 120 12.35 -3.21 -7.42
N PRO A 121 12.70 -2.59 -8.55
CA PRO A 121 14.05 -2.04 -8.76
C PRO A 121 14.35 -0.82 -7.87
N ARG A 122 13.33 -0.13 -7.41
CA ARG A 122 13.40 1.08 -6.56
C ARG A 122 12.09 1.31 -5.83
N HIS A 123 11.97 2.42 -5.10
CA HIS A 123 10.70 2.84 -4.53
C HIS A 123 9.67 3.11 -5.66
N LEU A 124 8.51 2.49 -5.55
CA LEU A 124 7.40 2.57 -6.50
C LEU A 124 6.06 2.61 -5.76
N PRO A 125 4.99 3.13 -6.38
CA PRO A 125 3.66 3.16 -5.79
C PRO A 125 3.09 1.80 -5.41
N THR A 126 2.29 1.77 -4.34
CA THR A 126 1.52 0.57 -3.94
C THR A 126 0.71 -0.05 -5.08
N PRO A 127 0.02 0.71 -5.95
CA PRO A 127 -0.68 0.13 -7.11
C PRO A 127 0.22 -0.64 -8.08
N VAL A 128 1.48 -0.23 -8.25
CA VAL A 128 2.44 -0.95 -9.11
C VAL A 128 2.77 -2.31 -8.52
N LEU A 129 2.97 -2.39 -7.19
CA LEU A 129 3.17 -3.69 -6.54
C LEU A 129 1.92 -4.57 -6.67
N ALA A 130 0.74 -4.05 -6.36
CA ALA A 130 -0.50 -4.81 -6.47
C ALA A 130 -0.75 -5.33 -7.91
N PHE A 131 -0.36 -4.54 -8.92
CA PHE A 131 -0.32 -4.98 -10.31
C PHE A 131 0.71 -6.10 -10.53
N ALA A 132 1.93 -5.94 -10.01
CA ALA A 132 3.02 -6.90 -10.20
C ALA A 132 2.68 -8.29 -9.64
N VAL A 133 1.94 -8.38 -8.53
CA VAL A 133 1.48 -9.67 -7.98
C VAL A 133 0.71 -10.47 -9.02
N ARG A 134 -0.21 -9.83 -9.71
CA ARG A 134 -1.03 -10.46 -10.75
C ARG A 134 -0.27 -10.68 -12.05
N HIS A 135 0.49 -9.68 -12.48
CA HIS A 135 1.24 -9.71 -13.72
C HIS A 135 2.31 -10.81 -13.75
N LEU A 136 2.95 -11.05 -12.62
CA LEU A 136 3.97 -12.09 -12.45
C LEU A 136 3.38 -13.43 -11.98
N GLU A 137 2.06 -13.53 -11.81
CA GLU A 137 1.40 -14.69 -11.19
C GLU A 137 2.10 -15.10 -9.89
N ALA A 138 2.45 -14.11 -9.05
CA ALA A 138 3.14 -14.35 -7.80
C ALA A 138 2.16 -14.86 -6.74
N SER A 139 2.61 -15.81 -5.89
CA SER A 139 1.80 -16.33 -4.79
C SER A 139 1.52 -15.27 -3.71
N ALA A 140 2.41 -14.27 -3.59
CA ALA A 140 2.21 -13.15 -2.67
C ALA A 140 2.91 -11.87 -3.14
N GLY A 141 2.50 -10.75 -2.55
CA GLY A 141 3.17 -9.47 -2.64
C GLY A 141 3.38 -8.84 -1.27
N ILE A 142 4.48 -8.13 -1.13
CA ILE A 142 4.79 -7.35 0.05
C ILE A 142 5.00 -5.90 -0.38
N MET A 143 4.29 -4.97 0.25
CA MET A 143 4.55 -3.54 0.11
C MET A 143 4.99 -2.94 1.43
N VAL A 144 6.23 -2.47 1.47
CA VAL A 144 6.77 -1.79 2.64
C VAL A 144 6.40 -0.31 2.58
N THR A 145 5.40 0.06 3.37
CA THR A 145 4.83 1.42 3.41
C THR A 145 3.94 1.60 4.64
N ALA A 146 3.86 2.81 5.15
CA ALA A 146 2.84 3.21 6.11
C ALA A 146 1.76 4.11 5.45
N SER A 147 1.66 4.14 4.11
CA SER A 147 0.68 4.94 3.36
C SER A 147 0.75 6.43 3.78
N HIS A 148 -0.32 6.98 4.32
CA HIS A 148 -0.45 8.36 4.76
C HIS A 148 -0.11 8.61 6.24
N ASN A 149 0.43 7.63 6.98
CA ASN A 149 0.81 7.81 8.38
C ASN A 149 1.96 8.84 8.54
N PRO A 150 2.17 9.41 9.75
CA PRO A 150 3.28 10.34 10.01
C PRO A 150 4.65 9.78 9.62
N ALA A 151 5.64 10.68 9.49
CA ALA A 151 7.00 10.35 9.05
C ALA A 151 7.70 9.27 9.89
N ARG A 152 7.39 9.22 11.17
CA ARG A 152 7.96 8.26 12.13
C ARG A 152 7.46 6.82 11.96
N ASP A 153 6.39 6.60 11.18
CA ASP A 153 5.76 5.30 11.00
C ASP A 153 6.28 4.61 9.73
N ASN A 154 6.37 3.28 9.81
CA ASN A 154 6.48 2.42 8.65
C ASN A 154 5.54 1.22 8.78
N GLY A 155 5.43 0.39 7.74
CA GLY A 155 4.51 -0.72 7.72
C GLY A 155 4.84 -1.77 6.68
N TYR A 156 3.99 -2.80 6.61
CA TYR A 156 4.23 -3.99 5.83
C TYR A 156 2.87 -4.54 5.36
N LYS A 157 2.41 -4.11 4.17
CA LYS A 157 1.17 -4.60 3.57
C LYS A 157 1.44 -5.93 2.87
N VAL A 158 0.54 -6.91 3.01
CA VAL A 158 0.64 -8.21 2.34
C VAL A 158 -0.55 -8.42 1.41
N TYR A 159 -0.26 -8.90 0.22
CA TYR A 159 -1.20 -9.30 -0.82
C TYR A 159 -1.02 -10.77 -1.10
N LEU A 160 -2.10 -11.50 -1.34
CA LEU A 160 -2.02 -12.90 -1.79
C LEU A 160 -2.44 -12.99 -3.25
N GLY A 161 -1.65 -13.73 -4.02
CA GLY A 161 -1.96 -14.11 -5.39
C GLY A 161 -2.86 -15.33 -5.46
N ASP A 162 -2.63 -16.18 -6.46
CA ASP A 162 -3.36 -17.43 -6.65
C ASP A 162 -4.89 -17.21 -6.52
N PHE A 163 -5.54 -17.87 -5.56
CA PHE A 163 -7.00 -17.77 -5.34
C PHE A 163 -7.47 -16.40 -4.83
N ASP A 164 -6.59 -15.61 -4.23
CA ASP A 164 -6.90 -14.25 -3.75
C ASP A 164 -6.72 -13.16 -4.80
N HIS A 165 -6.26 -13.54 -6.00
CA HIS A 165 -6.15 -12.67 -7.17
C HIS A 165 -5.39 -11.35 -6.94
N GLY A 166 -4.33 -11.40 -6.12
CA GLY A 166 -3.52 -10.23 -5.80
C GLY A 166 -4.23 -9.21 -4.89
N SER A 167 -5.22 -9.66 -4.13
CA SER A 167 -5.88 -8.82 -3.13
C SER A 167 -5.13 -8.82 -1.79
N GLN A 168 -5.29 -7.74 -1.02
CA GLN A 168 -4.80 -7.69 0.37
C GLN A 168 -5.40 -8.82 1.19
N ILE A 169 -4.65 -9.32 2.19
CA ILE A 169 -5.05 -10.43 3.05
C ILE A 169 -6.35 -10.16 3.80
N VAL A 170 -7.11 -11.23 4.00
CA VAL A 170 -8.35 -11.28 4.81
C VAL A 170 -8.32 -12.53 5.70
N PRO A 171 -9.18 -12.62 6.73
CA PRO A 171 -9.35 -13.86 7.47
C PRO A 171 -9.68 -15.05 6.55
N PRO A 172 -9.14 -16.26 6.82
CA PRO A 172 -8.28 -16.62 7.96
C PRO A 172 -6.77 -16.41 7.74
N ALA A 173 -6.33 -15.99 6.54
CA ALA A 173 -4.92 -15.92 6.17
C ALA A 173 -4.09 -15.01 7.10
N ASP A 174 -4.66 -13.89 7.54
CA ASP A 174 -4.00 -12.99 8.49
C ASP A 174 -3.68 -13.67 9.83
N ALA A 175 -4.60 -14.47 10.36
CA ALA A 175 -4.39 -15.21 11.61
C ALA A 175 -3.40 -16.36 11.43
N GLU A 176 -3.43 -17.06 10.30
CA GLU A 176 -2.49 -18.14 9.98
C GLU A 176 -1.05 -17.58 9.86
N ILE A 177 -0.86 -16.50 9.11
CA ILE A 177 0.44 -15.80 8.99
C ILE A 177 0.91 -15.29 10.35
N ALA A 178 0.02 -14.68 11.15
CA ALA A 178 0.36 -14.20 12.49
C ALA A 178 0.83 -15.33 13.40
N SER A 179 0.22 -16.52 13.29
CA SER A 179 0.64 -17.72 14.04
C SER A 179 2.06 -18.16 13.65
N ASP A 180 2.37 -18.19 12.34
CA ASP A 180 3.71 -18.55 11.86
C ASP A 180 4.75 -17.50 12.30
N ILE A 181 4.41 -16.21 12.24
CA ILE A 181 5.27 -15.13 12.76
C ILE A 181 5.54 -15.33 14.26
N ALA A 182 4.51 -15.67 15.04
CA ALA A 182 4.66 -15.90 16.47
C ALA A 182 5.61 -17.09 16.75
N LEU A 183 5.51 -18.19 15.99
CA LEU A 183 6.40 -19.32 16.10
C LEU A 183 7.85 -18.93 15.76
N ILE A 184 8.08 -18.25 14.65
CA ILE A 184 9.41 -17.75 14.25
C ILE A 184 10.00 -16.84 15.33
N SER A 185 9.18 -16.01 15.96
CA SER A 185 9.63 -15.04 16.97
C SER A 185 10.12 -15.65 18.29
N THR A 186 9.96 -16.94 18.49
CA THR A 186 10.52 -17.67 19.64
C THR A 186 12.03 -17.94 19.49
N GLY A 187 12.58 -17.83 18.29
CA GLY A 187 13.99 -17.97 17.97
C GLY A 187 14.67 -16.64 17.64
N SER A 188 15.97 -16.69 17.36
CA SER A 188 16.74 -15.54 16.89
C SER A 188 16.64 -15.39 15.37
N ILE A 189 16.56 -14.14 14.87
CA ILE A 189 16.63 -13.86 13.43
C ILE A 189 18.00 -14.19 12.83
N THR A 190 19.05 -14.37 13.66
CA THR A 190 20.39 -14.77 13.20
C THR A 190 20.43 -16.24 12.74
N ASP A 191 19.48 -17.04 13.20
CA ASP A 191 19.39 -18.47 12.85
C ASP A 191 18.58 -18.71 11.57
N LEU A 192 17.92 -17.68 11.05
CA LEU A 192 17.11 -17.77 9.84
C LEU A 192 17.99 -17.95 8.60
N PRO A 193 17.62 -18.82 7.67
CA PRO A 193 18.34 -18.97 6.41
C PRO A 193 18.27 -17.67 5.59
N ARG A 194 19.37 -17.35 4.93
CA ARG A 194 19.49 -16.12 4.12
C ARG A 194 20.10 -16.46 2.76
N SER A 195 19.60 -15.82 1.71
CA SER A 195 20.15 -15.94 0.36
C SER A 195 20.04 -14.61 -0.38
N THR A 196 21.02 -14.33 -1.21
CA THR A 196 20.97 -13.21 -2.16
C THR A 196 20.50 -13.65 -3.54
N ASP A 197 20.07 -14.90 -3.69
CA ASP A 197 19.54 -15.47 -4.93
C ASP A 197 18.07 -15.04 -5.11
N PHE A 198 17.87 -13.76 -5.35
CA PHE A 198 16.60 -13.17 -5.73
C PHE A 198 16.79 -12.25 -6.94
N VAL A 199 15.72 -12.07 -7.72
CA VAL A 199 15.73 -11.20 -8.90
C VAL A 199 15.40 -9.77 -8.48
N VAL A 200 16.19 -8.80 -8.96
CA VAL A 200 15.74 -7.41 -9.00
C VAL A 200 15.06 -7.21 -10.35
N ALA A 201 13.78 -6.81 -10.32
CA ALA A 201 13.00 -6.60 -11.54
C ALA A 201 13.61 -5.48 -12.39
N ASP A 202 13.42 -5.56 -13.69
CA ASP A 202 13.68 -4.46 -14.62
C ASP A 202 12.46 -3.51 -14.74
N GLU A 203 12.53 -2.57 -15.67
CA GLU A 203 11.48 -1.57 -15.87
C GLU A 203 10.20 -2.13 -16.51
N SER A 204 10.20 -3.34 -17.03
CA SER A 204 9.09 -3.91 -17.80
C SER A 204 7.78 -3.95 -17.03
N ILE A 205 7.83 -4.18 -15.72
CA ILE A 205 6.64 -4.18 -14.85
C ILE A 205 6.00 -2.78 -14.81
N LEU A 206 6.84 -1.74 -14.60
CA LEU A 206 6.35 -0.37 -14.57
C LEU A 206 5.85 0.08 -15.94
N GLU A 207 6.56 -0.26 -17.02
CA GLU A 207 6.15 0.06 -18.39
C GLU A 207 4.81 -0.56 -18.73
N GLU A 208 4.59 -1.81 -18.36
CA GLU A 208 3.32 -2.50 -18.61
C GLU A 208 2.18 -1.94 -17.74
N TYR A 209 2.46 -1.59 -16.47
CA TYR A 209 1.50 -0.89 -15.62
C TYR A 209 1.08 0.45 -16.22
N VAL A 210 2.05 1.26 -16.67
CA VAL A 210 1.81 2.56 -17.31
C VAL A 210 0.97 2.38 -18.59
N ARG A 211 1.35 1.45 -19.45
CA ARG A 211 0.64 1.16 -20.69
C ARG A 211 -0.83 0.79 -20.44
N ARG A 212 -1.09 -0.16 -19.53
CA ARG A 212 -2.46 -0.60 -19.21
C ARG A 212 -3.28 0.49 -18.54
N THR A 213 -2.67 1.26 -17.65
CA THR A 213 -3.35 2.35 -16.96
C THR A 213 -3.72 3.48 -17.93
N ALA A 214 -2.83 3.82 -18.86
CA ALA A 214 -3.11 4.83 -19.87
C ALA A 214 -4.27 4.46 -20.80
N GLU A 215 -4.49 3.17 -21.09
CA GLU A 215 -5.61 2.66 -21.90
C GLU A 215 -6.98 2.82 -21.21
N LEU A 216 -7.04 3.06 -19.91
CA LEU A 216 -8.29 3.38 -19.20
C LEU A 216 -8.83 4.77 -19.60
N GLY A 217 -7.94 5.64 -20.08
CA GLY A 217 -8.29 6.97 -20.55
C GLY A 217 -9.21 6.95 -21.78
N SER A 218 -9.88 8.07 -22.00
CA SER A 218 -10.49 8.45 -23.28
C SER A 218 -9.60 9.52 -23.91
N THR A 219 -9.94 9.96 -25.14
CA THR A 219 -9.29 11.13 -25.73
C THR A 219 -9.20 12.26 -24.71
N PRO A 220 -8.00 12.76 -24.39
CA PRO A 220 -7.83 13.79 -23.37
C PRO A 220 -8.62 15.05 -23.74
N ALA A 221 -9.36 15.58 -22.79
CA ALA A 221 -9.88 16.94 -22.90
C ALA A 221 -8.72 17.93 -22.71
N PRO A 222 -8.76 19.12 -23.32
CA PRO A 222 -7.80 20.18 -23.03
C PRO A 222 -8.06 20.73 -21.62
N ILE A 223 -7.49 20.09 -20.61
CA ILE A 223 -7.61 20.43 -19.19
C ILE A 223 -6.25 20.81 -18.66
N SER A 224 -6.19 21.92 -17.91
CA SER A 224 -5.02 22.31 -17.14
C SER A 224 -5.15 21.80 -15.70
N PHE A 225 -4.09 21.19 -15.17
CA PHE A 225 -4.14 20.68 -13.82
C PHE A 225 -2.81 20.82 -13.06
N VAL A 226 -2.92 20.83 -11.74
CA VAL A 226 -1.80 20.81 -10.81
C VAL A 226 -1.70 19.43 -10.19
N TYR A 227 -0.48 18.98 -9.93
CA TYR A 227 -0.22 17.69 -9.27
C TYR A 227 0.78 17.83 -8.12
N SER A 228 0.47 17.14 -7.01
CA SER A 228 1.37 16.90 -5.88
C SER A 228 1.44 15.41 -5.55
N ALA A 229 2.66 14.93 -5.29
CA ALA A 229 2.93 13.60 -4.74
C ALA A 229 3.04 13.61 -3.21
N MET A 230 2.88 14.76 -2.56
CA MET A 230 2.96 14.93 -1.11
C MET A 230 4.24 14.29 -0.51
N HIS A 231 5.41 14.57 -1.14
CA HIS A 231 6.71 13.94 -0.82
C HIS A 231 6.74 12.42 -0.94
N GLY A 232 5.78 11.84 -1.66
CA GLY A 232 5.69 10.40 -1.89
C GLY A 232 6.26 9.96 -3.23
N VAL A 233 6.02 8.70 -3.57
CA VAL A 233 6.58 8.04 -4.76
C VAL A 233 5.68 8.10 -6.00
N GLY A 234 4.59 8.89 -5.93
CA GLY A 234 3.55 8.89 -6.98
C GLY A 234 3.96 9.51 -8.31
N TRP A 235 4.82 10.56 -8.29
CA TRP A 235 5.02 11.42 -9.46
C TRP A 235 5.63 10.69 -10.66
N GLU A 236 6.68 9.92 -10.48
CA GLU A 236 7.32 9.24 -11.61
C GLU A 236 6.32 8.40 -12.41
N THR A 237 5.52 7.62 -11.69
CA THR A 237 4.50 6.76 -12.31
C THR A 237 3.35 7.57 -12.89
N ALA A 238 2.80 8.52 -12.13
CA ALA A 238 1.68 9.35 -12.57
C ALA A 238 2.06 10.19 -13.81
N GLY A 239 3.26 10.80 -13.83
CA GLY A 239 3.75 11.56 -14.98
C GLY A 239 3.88 10.72 -16.25
N LYS A 240 4.38 9.48 -16.13
CA LYS A 240 4.44 8.53 -17.24
C LYS A 240 3.03 8.14 -17.74
N VAL A 241 2.09 7.91 -16.82
CA VAL A 241 0.70 7.59 -17.17
C VAL A 241 0.02 8.77 -17.87
N PHE A 242 0.14 9.99 -17.36
CA PHE A 242 -0.43 11.18 -17.99
C PHE A 242 0.12 11.39 -19.39
N ALA A 243 1.44 11.26 -19.57
CA ALA A 243 2.08 11.38 -20.87
C ALA A 243 1.61 10.30 -21.85
N ALA A 244 1.58 9.04 -21.42
CA ALA A 244 1.14 7.90 -22.23
C ALA A 244 -0.34 8.00 -22.61
N ALA A 245 -1.19 8.56 -21.72
CA ALA A 245 -2.59 8.83 -21.97
C ALA A 245 -2.84 10.08 -22.84
N GLY A 246 -1.79 10.85 -23.18
CA GLY A 246 -1.86 12.02 -24.05
C GLY A 246 -2.29 13.32 -23.37
N PHE A 247 -2.26 13.38 -22.02
CA PHE A 247 -2.53 14.62 -21.30
C PHE A 247 -1.33 15.59 -21.40
N ALA A 248 -1.61 16.87 -21.36
CA ALA A 248 -0.57 17.89 -21.17
C ALA A 248 0.12 17.68 -19.81
N ALA A 249 1.38 18.07 -19.72
CA ALA A 249 2.10 18.01 -18.44
C ALA A 249 1.44 18.90 -17.39
N PRO A 250 1.21 18.43 -16.16
CA PRO A 250 0.66 19.24 -15.09
C PRO A 250 1.64 20.31 -14.63
N ALA A 251 1.12 21.38 -14.01
CA ALA A 251 1.94 22.23 -13.18
C ALA A 251 2.21 21.49 -11.84
N LEU A 252 3.48 21.40 -11.45
CA LEU A 252 3.88 20.64 -10.28
C LEU A 252 3.96 21.52 -9.03
N VAL A 253 3.68 20.92 -7.87
CA VAL A 253 4.03 21.47 -6.56
C VAL A 253 5.47 21.02 -6.28
N THR A 254 6.44 21.84 -6.70
CA THR A 254 7.86 21.46 -6.73
C THR A 254 8.41 21.07 -5.36
N GLU A 255 7.88 21.66 -4.29
CA GLU A 255 8.26 21.36 -2.90
C GLU A 255 7.84 19.96 -2.45
N GLN A 256 6.84 19.35 -3.11
CA GLN A 256 6.23 18.07 -2.71
C GLN A 256 6.37 16.97 -3.75
N ILE A 257 7.15 17.19 -4.81
CA ILE A 257 7.16 16.27 -5.96
C ILE A 257 8.13 15.10 -5.80
N GLU A 258 9.27 15.36 -5.15
CA GLU A 258 10.29 14.33 -4.89
C GLU A 258 10.02 13.63 -3.56
N PRO A 259 10.31 12.32 -3.46
CA PRO A 259 10.18 11.58 -2.21
C PRO A 259 11.09 12.15 -1.11
N ASP A 260 10.48 12.47 0.04
CA ASP A 260 11.17 12.89 1.24
C ASP A 260 10.52 12.25 2.47
N ALA A 261 11.23 11.34 3.13
CA ALA A 261 10.73 10.60 4.28
C ALA A 261 10.38 11.46 5.50
N ALA A 262 10.87 12.71 5.55
CA ALA A 262 10.58 13.65 6.63
C ALA A 262 9.26 14.42 6.42
N PHE A 263 8.68 14.40 5.20
CA PHE A 263 7.47 15.16 4.83
C PHE A 263 7.50 16.63 5.29
N PRO A 264 8.52 17.42 4.91
CA PRO A 264 8.83 18.71 5.54
C PRO A 264 7.75 19.77 5.43
N THR A 265 6.80 19.65 4.50
CA THR A 265 5.73 20.64 4.30
C THR A 265 4.39 20.19 4.93
N VAL A 266 4.28 18.95 5.43
CA VAL A 266 3.05 18.41 6.01
C VAL A 266 3.36 17.56 7.23
N ALA A 267 2.78 17.88 8.37
CA ALA A 267 2.99 17.10 9.60
C ALA A 267 2.38 15.70 9.52
N PHE A 268 1.29 15.57 8.75
CA PHE A 268 0.57 14.32 8.52
C PHE A 268 0.24 14.23 7.02
N PRO A 269 0.92 13.38 6.23
CA PRO A 269 0.82 13.36 4.77
C PRO A 269 -0.45 12.64 4.27
N ASN A 270 -1.60 13.03 4.80
CA ASN A 270 -2.92 12.56 4.39
C ASN A 270 -3.67 13.72 3.70
N PRO A 271 -4.08 13.58 2.43
CA PRO A 271 -4.80 14.64 1.71
C PRO A 271 -6.10 15.11 2.38
N GLU A 272 -6.69 14.30 3.28
CA GLU A 272 -7.90 14.66 4.03
C GLU A 272 -7.62 15.56 5.24
N GLU A 273 -6.36 15.67 5.67
CA GLU A 273 -6.00 16.50 6.82
C GLU A 273 -6.04 17.99 6.49
N PRO A 274 -6.51 18.82 7.44
CA PRO A 274 -6.49 20.26 7.26
C PRO A 274 -5.09 20.78 6.95
N GLY A 275 -4.97 21.58 5.88
CA GLY A 275 -3.70 22.17 5.45
C GLY A 275 -2.83 21.27 4.54
N ALA A 276 -3.12 19.99 4.44
CA ALA A 276 -2.32 19.07 3.62
C ALA A 276 -2.29 19.45 2.13
N MET A 277 -3.38 20.01 1.62
CA MET A 277 -3.49 20.45 0.22
C MET A 277 -3.14 21.93 -0.02
N ASP A 278 -2.76 22.72 0.99
CA ASP A 278 -2.60 24.17 0.88
C ASP A 278 -1.64 24.59 -0.24
N LEU A 279 -0.48 23.97 -0.35
CA LEU A 279 0.48 24.26 -1.42
C LEU A 279 -0.08 23.93 -2.80
N THR A 280 -0.83 22.85 -2.91
CA THR A 280 -1.46 22.43 -4.18
C THR A 280 -2.55 23.42 -4.59
N LEU A 281 -3.39 23.86 -3.66
CA LEU A 281 -4.45 24.84 -3.92
C LEU A 281 -3.88 26.22 -4.26
N ALA A 282 -2.81 26.64 -3.56
CA ALA A 282 -2.08 27.87 -3.87
C ALA A 282 -1.50 27.85 -5.27
N ARG A 283 -0.80 26.74 -5.64
CA ARG A 283 -0.25 26.56 -6.97
C ARG A 283 -1.33 26.53 -8.05
N ALA A 284 -2.45 25.85 -7.78
CA ALA A 284 -3.58 25.79 -8.70
C ALA A 284 -4.23 27.18 -8.95
N ALA A 285 -4.34 27.98 -7.92
CA ALA A 285 -4.81 29.38 -8.04
C ALA A 285 -3.82 30.24 -8.82
N GLU A 286 -2.52 30.09 -8.58
CA GLU A 286 -1.47 30.85 -9.27
C GLU A 286 -1.49 30.61 -10.79
N VAL A 287 -1.62 29.35 -11.22
CA VAL A 287 -1.59 28.99 -12.65
C VAL A 287 -2.96 29.02 -13.31
N GLY A 288 -4.04 29.26 -12.56
CA GLY A 288 -5.40 29.24 -13.09
C GLY A 288 -5.83 27.86 -13.60
N ALA A 289 -5.48 26.80 -12.87
CA ALA A 289 -5.79 25.43 -13.27
C ALA A 289 -7.28 25.12 -13.19
N ASP A 290 -7.73 24.12 -13.98
CA ASP A 290 -9.11 23.62 -13.97
C ASP A 290 -9.34 22.62 -12.84
N VAL A 291 -8.28 21.88 -12.42
CA VAL A 291 -8.35 20.88 -11.36
C VAL A 291 -7.00 20.76 -10.64
N ALA A 292 -7.03 20.38 -9.37
CA ALA A 292 -5.86 20.03 -8.58
C ALA A 292 -5.96 18.58 -8.13
N ILE A 293 -4.86 17.84 -8.22
CA ILE A 293 -4.75 16.41 -7.95
C ILE A 293 -3.61 16.18 -6.95
N VAL A 294 -3.89 15.37 -5.92
CA VAL A 294 -2.92 14.99 -4.89
C VAL A 294 -3.00 13.50 -4.66
N ASN A 295 -1.84 12.83 -4.64
CA ASN A 295 -1.73 11.47 -4.10
C ASN A 295 -1.11 11.51 -2.71
N ASP A 296 -1.45 10.51 -1.88
CA ASP A 296 -0.74 10.22 -0.64
C ASP A 296 0.64 9.57 -0.93
N PRO A 297 1.52 9.41 0.08
CA PRO A 297 2.91 9.04 -0.17
C PRO A 297 3.16 7.73 -0.93
N ASP A 298 2.32 6.71 -0.81
CA ASP A 298 2.42 5.46 -1.58
C ASP A 298 1.46 5.42 -2.79
N ALA A 299 0.79 6.55 -3.07
CA ALA A 299 -0.06 6.80 -4.22
C ALA A 299 -1.18 5.76 -4.44
N ASP A 300 -1.74 5.22 -3.34
CA ASP A 300 -2.94 4.38 -3.40
C ASP A 300 -4.23 5.18 -3.13
N ARG A 301 -4.10 6.49 -2.80
CA ARG A 301 -5.19 7.45 -2.61
C ARG A 301 -5.10 8.62 -3.56
N LEU A 302 -6.26 9.17 -3.90
CA LEU A 302 -6.42 10.31 -4.80
C LEU A 302 -7.36 11.36 -4.18
N ALA A 303 -6.86 12.57 -3.93
CA ALA A 303 -7.67 13.72 -3.64
C ALA A 303 -7.76 14.65 -4.85
N VAL A 304 -8.90 15.28 -5.01
CA VAL A 304 -9.20 16.21 -6.12
C VAL A 304 -9.78 17.48 -5.56
N ALA A 305 -9.35 18.64 -6.08
CA ALA A 305 -10.00 19.92 -5.80
C ALA A 305 -10.34 20.65 -7.10
N ILE A 306 -11.39 21.47 -7.04
CA ILE A 306 -11.91 22.25 -8.16
C ILE A 306 -12.07 23.72 -7.78
N PRO A 307 -11.95 24.67 -8.73
CA PRO A 307 -12.24 26.07 -8.50
C PRO A 307 -13.75 26.27 -8.33
N THR A 308 -14.12 27.21 -7.42
CA THR A 308 -15.49 27.66 -7.18
C THR A 308 -15.52 29.19 -7.13
N ALA A 309 -16.71 29.78 -7.09
CA ALA A 309 -16.84 31.22 -6.94
C ALA A 309 -16.23 31.79 -5.64
N SER A 310 -16.08 30.94 -4.61
CA SER A 310 -15.51 31.31 -3.30
C SER A 310 -14.05 30.89 -3.12
N GLY A 311 -13.40 30.37 -4.15
CA GLY A 311 -12.03 29.84 -4.10
C GLY A 311 -11.99 28.34 -4.43
N TRP A 312 -10.92 27.67 -4.06
CA TRP A 312 -10.75 26.24 -4.30
C TRP A 312 -11.49 25.39 -3.26
N ARG A 313 -12.08 24.28 -3.70
CA ARG A 313 -12.77 23.32 -2.84
C ARG A 313 -12.28 21.90 -3.11
N ALA A 314 -11.77 21.24 -2.09
CA ALA A 314 -11.53 19.82 -2.14
C ALA A 314 -12.85 19.04 -2.25
N LEU A 315 -12.90 18.06 -3.15
CA LEU A 315 -14.01 17.12 -3.23
C LEU A 315 -13.82 16.05 -2.16
N SER A 316 -14.91 15.64 -1.53
CA SER A 316 -14.88 14.47 -0.64
C SER A 316 -14.62 13.20 -1.46
N GLY A 317 -14.09 12.14 -0.79
CA GLY A 317 -13.91 10.85 -1.44
C GLY A 317 -15.20 10.28 -1.99
N ASN A 318 -16.34 10.57 -1.36
CA ASN A 318 -17.65 10.22 -1.90
C ASN A 318 -17.98 10.96 -3.20
N GLU A 319 -17.70 12.27 -3.30
CA GLU A 319 -17.95 13.05 -4.52
C GLU A 319 -17.12 12.52 -5.69
N VAL A 320 -15.83 12.28 -5.47
CA VAL A 320 -14.94 11.68 -6.48
C VAL A 320 -15.42 10.27 -6.82
N GLY A 321 -15.79 9.47 -5.80
CA GLY A 321 -16.22 8.08 -5.96
C GLY A 321 -17.43 7.93 -6.85
N TYR A 322 -18.51 8.69 -6.61
CA TYR A 322 -19.69 8.55 -7.47
C TYR A 322 -19.52 9.22 -8.85
N LEU A 323 -18.66 10.23 -9.01
CA LEU A 323 -18.33 10.81 -10.32
C LEU A 323 -17.56 9.80 -11.18
N LEU A 324 -16.53 9.15 -10.62
CA LEU A 324 -15.80 8.09 -11.32
C LEU A 324 -16.68 6.89 -11.59
N GLY A 325 -17.52 6.51 -10.61
CA GLY A 325 -18.50 5.43 -10.77
C GLY A 325 -19.55 5.71 -11.85
N TRP A 326 -20.04 6.95 -11.93
CA TRP A 326 -20.91 7.36 -13.04
C TRP A 326 -20.21 7.24 -14.39
N ARG A 327 -18.94 7.63 -14.47
CA ARG A 327 -18.14 7.46 -15.69
C ARG A 327 -17.91 5.99 -16.04
N ALA A 328 -17.67 5.14 -15.03
CA ALA A 328 -17.54 3.70 -15.22
C ALA A 328 -18.87 3.10 -15.73
N ALA A 329 -20.00 3.45 -15.11
CA ALA A 329 -21.33 2.95 -15.50
C ALA A 329 -21.68 3.19 -16.97
N GLN A 330 -21.21 4.30 -17.57
CA GLN A 330 -21.39 4.59 -18.99
C GLN A 330 -20.67 3.60 -19.92
N ARG A 331 -19.71 2.85 -19.41
CA ARG A 331 -18.84 1.94 -20.16
C ARG A 331 -19.01 0.47 -19.75
N CYS A 332 -19.77 0.21 -18.70
CA CYS A 332 -20.01 -1.13 -18.20
C CYS A 332 -20.82 -1.98 -19.18
N ASN A 333 -20.49 -3.26 -19.21
CA ASN A 333 -21.37 -4.28 -19.74
C ASN A 333 -22.49 -4.60 -18.72
N PRO A 334 -23.63 -5.15 -19.13
CA PRO A 334 -24.77 -5.44 -18.25
C PRO A 334 -24.47 -6.44 -17.12
N ASP A 335 -23.43 -7.25 -17.25
CA ASP A 335 -23.00 -8.27 -16.28
C ASP A 335 -21.95 -7.75 -15.30
N GLN A 336 -21.56 -6.49 -15.43
CA GLN A 336 -20.58 -5.86 -14.53
C GLN A 336 -21.24 -5.20 -13.31
N VAL A 337 -20.46 -5.07 -12.25
CA VAL A 337 -20.91 -4.64 -10.92
C VAL A 337 -20.20 -3.36 -10.50
N LEU A 338 -20.93 -2.45 -9.87
CA LEU A 338 -20.36 -1.34 -9.10
C LEU A 338 -20.39 -1.67 -7.61
N ALA A 339 -19.36 -1.27 -6.86
CA ALA A 339 -19.29 -1.55 -5.42
C ALA A 339 -18.76 -0.35 -4.62
N ALA A 340 -19.21 -0.25 -3.37
CA ALA A 340 -18.62 0.71 -2.43
C ALA A 340 -18.58 0.11 -1.01
N SER A 341 -17.75 0.70 -0.15
CA SER A 341 -17.77 0.34 1.27
C SER A 341 -19.10 0.72 1.90
N ILE A 342 -19.55 -0.04 2.90
CA ILE A 342 -20.83 0.19 3.59
C ILE A 342 -20.93 1.57 4.26
N VAL A 343 -19.80 2.22 4.53
CA VAL A 343 -19.73 3.55 5.12
C VAL A 343 -19.67 4.67 4.07
N SER A 344 -19.51 4.31 2.79
CA SER A 344 -19.52 5.25 1.68
C SER A 344 -20.96 5.73 1.35
N SER A 345 -21.05 6.81 0.56
CA SER A 345 -22.33 7.37 0.12
C SER A 345 -23.17 6.36 -0.69
N PRO A 346 -24.48 6.28 -0.47
CA PRO A 346 -25.38 5.46 -1.28
C PRO A 346 -25.55 5.96 -2.73
N ALA A 347 -24.97 7.10 -3.08
CA ALA A 347 -25.13 7.71 -4.41
C ALA A 347 -24.67 6.78 -5.56
N LEU A 348 -23.61 5.97 -5.34
CA LEU A 348 -23.17 5.01 -6.36
C LEU A 348 -24.20 3.91 -6.63
N ARG A 349 -24.99 3.52 -5.63
CA ARG A 349 -26.12 2.58 -5.79
C ARG A 349 -27.17 3.15 -6.76
N GLU A 350 -27.49 4.43 -6.63
CA GLU A 350 -28.46 5.09 -7.52
C GLU A 350 -27.88 5.26 -8.93
N VAL A 351 -26.56 5.50 -9.05
CA VAL A 351 -25.88 5.46 -10.36
C VAL A 351 -26.04 4.07 -10.99
N ALA A 352 -25.69 3.00 -10.29
CA ALA A 352 -25.83 1.64 -10.80
C ALA A 352 -27.26 1.35 -11.25
N ARG A 353 -28.24 1.71 -10.42
CA ARG A 353 -29.67 1.56 -10.74
C ARG A 353 -30.09 2.28 -12.02
N SER A 354 -29.58 3.50 -12.23
CA SER A 354 -29.93 4.31 -13.40
C SER A 354 -29.38 3.72 -14.73
N TYR A 355 -28.35 2.88 -14.64
CA TYR A 355 -27.74 2.17 -15.78
C TYR A 355 -28.13 0.67 -15.84
N ASN A 356 -29.05 0.20 -14.98
CA ASN A 356 -29.44 -1.21 -14.84
C ASN A 356 -28.24 -2.13 -14.57
N LEU A 357 -27.30 -1.70 -13.75
CA LEU A 357 -26.14 -2.46 -13.32
C LEU A 357 -26.37 -3.01 -11.89
N ASP A 358 -25.73 -4.12 -11.59
CA ASP A 358 -25.65 -4.65 -10.24
C ASP A 358 -24.79 -3.74 -9.35
N TYR A 359 -25.15 -3.71 -8.04
CA TYR A 359 -24.42 -2.98 -7.02
C TYR A 359 -24.19 -3.85 -5.79
N ARG A 360 -23.03 -3.71 -5.16
CA ARG A 360 -22.67 -4.41 -3.93
C ARG A 360 -22.15 -3.44 -2.86
N ASP A 361 -22.68 -3.56 -1.64
CA ASP A 361 -22.04 -3.03 -0.44
C ASP A 361 -21.01 -4.03 0.06
N THR A 362 -19.84 -3.54 0.49
CA THR A 362 -18.79 -4.36 1.08
C THR A 362 -18.39 -3.82 2.46
N LEU A 363 -17.64 -4.60 3.22
CA LEU A 363 -16.91 -4.06 4.35
C LEU A 363 -15.84 -3.07 3.85
N THR A 364 -15.36 -2.20 4.73
CA THR A 364 -14.35 -1.18 4.43
C THR A 364 -13.00 -1.81 4.03
N GLY A 365 -12.40 -1.29 2.98
CA GLY A 365 -11.09 -1.67 2.46
C GLY A 365 -11.15 -2.42 1.12
N PHE A 366 -10.16 -2.14 0.28
CA PHE A 366 -10.02 -2.78 -1.04
C PHE A 366 -9.80 -4.29 -0.96
N LYS A 367 -9.39 -4.81 0.19
CA LYS A 367 -9.39 -6.26 0.47
C LYS A 367 -10.76 -6.92 0.29
N TRP A 368 -11.85 -6.17 0.45
CA TRP A 368 -13.23 -6.63 0.23
C TRP A 368 -13.78 -6.20 -1.12
N ILE A 369 -13.60 -4.92 -1.48
CA ILE A 369 -14.07 -4.37 -2.74
C ILE A 369 -13.46 -5.14 -3.93
N GLY A 370 -12.16 -5.40 -3.89
CA GLY A 370 -11.45 -6.10 -4.96
C GLY A 370 -11.84 -7.57 -5.16
N ARG A 371 -12.60 -8.16 -4.23
CA ARG A 371 -13.12 -9.53 -4.32
C ARG A 371 -14.53 -9.62 -4.90
N VAL A 372 -15.16 -8.50 -5.21
CA VAL A 372 -16.49 -8.50 -5.85
C VAL A 372 -16.36 -9.05 -7.27
N GLY A 373 -17.07 -10.13 -7.55
CA GLY A 373 -17.09 -10.73 -8.89
C GLY A 373 -17.71 -9.79 -9.91
N GLY A 374 -17.10 -9.69 -11.11
CA GLY A 374 -17.58 -8.79 -12.19
C GLY A 374 -17.40 -7.31 -11.90
N LEU A 375 -16.55 -6.92 -10.93
CA LEU A 375 -16.34 -5.53 -10.55
C LEU A 375 -15.80 -4.69 -11.71
N ALA A 376 -16.53 -3.67 -12.12
CA ALA A 376 -16.05 -2.65 -13.04
C ALA A 376 -15.47 -1.44 -12.34
N PHE A 377 -16.06 -1.06 -11.20
CA PHE A 377 -15.60 0.06 -10.39
C PHE A 377 -15.99 -0.14 -8.92
N GLY A 378 -15.08 0.22 -8.04
CA GLY A 378 -15.37 0.26 -6.61
C GLY A 378 -14.62 1.39 -5.92
N TYR A 379 -15.18 1.90 -4.81
CA TYR A 379 -14.51 2.94 -4.04
C TYR A 379 -14.79 2.83 -2.53
N GLU A 380 -13.91 3.44 -1.76
CA GLU A 380 -14.13 3.80 -0.35
C GLU A 380 -13.98 5.31 -0.17
N GLU A 381 -14.76 5.88 0.78
CA GLU A 381 -14.81 7.32 1.00
C GLU A 381 -13.47 7.93 1.45
N ALA A 382 -12.57 7.09 1.98
CA ALA A 382 -11.21 7.47 2.37
C ALA A 382 -10.26 7.59 1.18
N LEU A 383 -10.73 8.20 0.06
CA LEU A 383 -9.97 8.55 -1.14
C LEU A 383 -9.43 7.37 -1.97
N GLY A 384 -9.94 6.16 -1.77
CA GLY A 384 -9.53 4.99 -2.53
C GLY A 384 -10.50 4.66 -3.68
N TYR A 385 -9.97 4.35 -4.87
CA TYR A 385 -10.76 4.06 -6.06
C TYR A 385 -10.13 2.92 -6.87
N LEU A 386 -10.92 1.95 -7.26
CA LEU A 386 -10.52 0.82 -8.11
C LEU A 386 -11.26 0.91 -9.44
N VAL A 387 -10.55 1.27 -10.50
CA VAL A 387 -11.10 1.54 -11.84
C VAL A 387 -10.78 0.38 -12.75
N ASP A 388 -11.80 -0.19 -13.37
CA ASP A 388 -11.74 -1.23 -14.42
C ASP A 388 -10.71 -2.36 -14.13
N PRO A 389 -10.89 -3.09 -13.01
CA PRO A 389 -9.92 -4.10 -12.58
C PRO A 389 -9.73 -5.23 -13.62
N ASP A 390 -10.69 -5.46 -14.51
CA ASP A 390 -10.58 -6.51 -15.54
C ASP A 390 -9.63 -6.13 -16.68
N LYS A 391 -9.44 -4.85 -16.98
CA LYS A 391 -8.40 -4.42 -17.93
C LYS A 391 -7.01 -4.51 -17.34
N VAL A 392 -6.90 -4.39 -16.03
CA VAL A 392 -5.67 -4.57 -15.27
C VAL A 392 -5.46 -6.04 -14.92
N ARG A 393 -6.52 -6.87 -14.91
CA ARG A 393 -6.47 -8.33 -14.74
C ARG A 393 -6.28 -9.00 -16.08
N ASP A 394 -5.35 -9.97 -16.15
CA ASP A 394 -5.19 -10.79 -17.36
C ASP A 394 -6.43 -11.64 -17.65
N LYS A 395 -6.64 -11.95 -18.95
CA LYS A 395 -7.79 -12.70 -19.48
C LYS A 395 -8.01 -14.09 -18.85
N ALA A 396 -7.02 -14.63 -18.11
CA ALA A 396 -7.06 -15.97 -17.54
C ALA A 396 -8.16 -16.20 -16.47
N LEU A 397 -8.75 -15.12 -15.92
CA LEU A 397 -9.79 -15.22 -14.87
C LEU A 397 -11.23 -15.32 -15.41
N LYS A 398 -11.44 -15.33 -16.74
CA LYS A 398 -12.78 -15.50 -17.33
C LYS A 398 -13.30 -16.95 -17.31
N GLU A 399 -12.48 -17.91 -16.93
CA GLU A 399 -12.82 -19.35 -17.00
C GLU A 399 -12.91 -20.04 -15.61
N MET A 400 -12.97 -19.31 -14.51
CA MET A 400 -13.09 -19.92 -13.20
C MET A 400 -14.54 -20.11 -12.75
N ASP A 401 -14.81 -21.33 -12.32
CA ASP A 401 -16.01 -22.03 -11.90
C ASP A 401 -17.04 -21.20 -11.07
N PRO A 402 -18.35 -21.33 -11.36
CA PRO A 402 -19.46 -20.68 -10.64
C PRO A 402 -19.61 -21.05 -9.17
N ILE A 403 -18.90 -22.07 -8.67
CA ILE A 403 -19.07 -22.59 -7.29
C ILE A 403 -18.50 -21.64 -6.23
N GLN A 404 -17.59 -20.73 -6.58
CA GLN A 404 -17.02 -19.76 -5.64
C GLN A 404 -17.77 -18.42 -5.52
N GLN A 405 -18.92 -18.27 -6.20
CA GLN A 405 -19.77 -17.06 -6.11
C GLN A 405 -20.75 -17.10 -4.94
N ALA A 406 -20.75 -18.13 -4.10
CA ALA A 406 -21.77 -18.39 -3.08
C ALA A 406 -21.25 -18.35 -1.63
N VAL A 407 -20.10 -17.71 -1.36
CA VAL A 407 -19.65 -17.51 0.03
C VAL A 407 -19.51 -16.02 0.34
#